data_f6fdf5a9e8f9cdf36df8409947b355a6
#
_entry.id   f6fdf5a9e8f9cdf36df8409947b355a6
#
_cell.length_a   1.000
_cell.length_b   1.000
_cell.length_c   1.000
_cell.angle_alpha   90.00
_cell.angle_beta   90.00
_cell.angle_gamma   90.00
#
_symmetry.space_group_name_H-M   'P 1'
#
loop_
_entity.id
_entity.type
_entity.pdbx_description
1 polymer ?
#
loop_
_entity_poly.entity_id
_entity_poly.type
_entity_poly.pdbx_seq_one_letter_code
_entity_poly.pdbx_strand_id
1 'polypeptide(L)'
;AGIASFANTASAIENSDIKIGVSIWSSTDVLGSDCKRVLDEAAKALGVKVQYVDQAHVSEKVTASVEQLVAAGCQGIIICNSSDTEMTSAIKTANDNEVYLAQFFRIISKDASPSIYKFAEKSPYYIGAVHENEPDNGEHLVNILLDKGCRNIGLIGWEQGDATWLGRWAGYKAGVEKWNKTHPDDQAKLTEPQYAGTSSEGGSKAAEALMAANPKLDALIPAGGGGDPLQGAIAAVERAGKTGKIAVVSTDFLPDLGERLKNGSMAGQSGGHYCDPLIAFMTVYNAIKGNYKDFEGKFEDITFPYLFVASPDDYQGYEKYFVKQLPFTDQELVDMSNLSLEGLKEAATKISIEDAAARFGK
;
A
#
# COMPACT_ATOMS: atom_id res chain seq x y z
N ALA A 1 -21.40 -57.72 -8.25
CA ALA A 1 -21.93 -56.39 -8.61
C ALA A 1 -20.94 -55.35 -8.07
N GLY A 2 -20.06 -54.83 -8.95
CA GLY A 2 -19.11 -53.78 -8.60
C GLY A 2 -19.81 -52.40 -8.71
N ILE A 3 -19.81 -51.66 -7.63
CA ILE A 3 -20.22 -50.24 -7.62
C ILE A 3 -19.03 -49.44 -8.16
N ALA A 4 -19.10 -49.01 -9.41
CA ALA A 4 -18.15 -48.03 -9.96
C ALA A 4 -18.43 -46.69 -9.28
N SER A 5 -17.54 -46.27 -8.37
CA SER A 5 -17.51 -44.91 -7.83
C SER A 5 -17.06 -43.99 -8.97
N PHE A 6 -17.98 -43.26 -9.56
CA PHE A 6 -17.65 -42.13 -10.41
C PHE A 6 -17.14 -41.01 -9.51
N ALA A 7 -15.83 -40.90 -9.38
CA ALA A 7 -15.20 -39.69 -8.85
C ALA A 7 -15.54 -38.56 -9.85
N ASN A 8 -16.45 -37.70 -9.46
CA ASN A 8 -16.77 -36.48 -10.19
C ASN A 8 -15.56 -35.53 -10.02
N THR A 9 -14.58 -35.68 -10.91
CA THR A 9 -13.51 -34.66 -11.02
C THR A 9 -14.17 -33.43 -11.62
N ALA A 10 -14.55 -32.48 -10.75
CA ALA A 10 -14.93 -31.16 -11.20
C ALA A 10 -13.80 -30.66 -12.11
N SER A 11 -14.10 -30.45 -13.38
CA SER A 11 -13.14 -29.90 -14.35
C SER A 11 -12.68 -28.54 -13.81
N ALA A 12 -11.35 -28.32 -13.75
CA ALA A 12 -10.81 -27.02 -13.35
C ALA A 12 -11.37 -25.94 -14.29
N ILE A 13 -11.82 -24.81 -13.72
CA ILE A 13 -12.34 -23.68 -14.50
C ILE A 13 -11.25 -23.16 -15.44
N GLU A 14 -11.60 -22.94 -16.72
CA GLU A 14 -10.70 -22.38 -17.72
C GLU A 14 -10.47 -20.88 -17.44
N ASN A 15 -9.25 -20.39 -17.68
CA ASN A 15 -8.90 -18.98 -17.44
C ASN A 15 -9.81 -18.01 -18.22
N SER A 16 -10.20 -18.36 -19.47
CA SER A 16 -11.11 -17.56 -20.27
C SER A 16 -12.50 -17.33 -19.65
N ASP A 17 -12.89 -18.20 -18.71
CA ASP A 17 -14.17 -18.14 -17.99
C ASP A 17 -14.04 -17.42 -16.63
N ILE A 18 -12.82 -17.07 -16.22
CA ILE A 18 -12.57 -16.34 -14.97
C ILE A 18 -12.75 -14.84 -15.20
N LYS A 19 -13.55 -14.22 -14.34
CA LYS A 19 -13.68 -12.77 -14.23
C LYS A 19 -13.43 -12.34 -12.79
N ILE A 20 -12.47 -11.44 -12.59
CA ILE A 20 -12.12 -10.86 -11.29
C ILE A 20 -12.55 -9.40 -11.27
N GLY A 21 -13.29 -9.02 -10.24
CA GLY A 21 -13.73 -7.66 -10.01
C GLY A 21 -12.71 -6.87 -9.18
N VAL A 22 -12.61 -5.59 -9.48
CA VAL A 22 -11.75 -4.64 -8.73
C VAL A 22 -12.60 -3.47 -8.29
N SER A 23 -12.80 -3.34 -6.98
CA SER A 23 -13.47 -2.21 -6.36
C SER A 23 -12.40 -1.26 -5.80
N ILE A 24 -12.22 -0.12 -6.44
CA ILE A 24 -11.15 0.83 -6.19
C ILE A 24 -11.69 2.25 -6.02
N TRP A 25 -11.04 3.07 -5.18
CA TRP A 25 -11.46 4.46 -4.96
C TRP A 25 -11.50 5.29 -6.25
N SER A 26 -10.51 5.10 -7.11
CA SER A 26 -10.38 5.71 -8.45
C SER A 26 -9.43 4.87 -9.29
N SER A 27 -9.78 4.59 -10.53
CA SER A 27 -8.89 3.97 -11.52
C SER A 27 -8.15 4.98 -12.39
N THR A 28 -8.33 6.29 -12.13
CA THR A 28 -7.83 7.38 -12.97
C THR A 28 -6.86 8.34 -12.27
N ASP A 29 -6.81 8.35 -10.93
CA ASP A 29 -5.74 9.06 -10.24
C ASP A 29 -4.37 8.35 -10.41
N VAL A 30 -3.29 8.96 -9.93
CA VAL A 30 -1.94 8.43 -10.18
C VAL A 30 -1.78 7.01 -9.66
N LEU A 31 -2.06 6.77 -8.39
CA LEU A 31 -1.90 5.43 -7.79
C LEU A 31 -2.90 4.43 -8.37
N GLY A 32 -4.15 4.82 -8.51
CA GLY A 32 -5.19 3.94 -9.06
C GLY A 32 -4.95 3.55 -10.52
N SER A 33 -4.45 4.47 -11.34
CA SER A 33 -4.09 4.16 -12.73
C SER A 33 -2.88 3.22 -12.82
N ASP A 34 -1.91 3.32 -11.92
CA ASP A 34 -0.80 2.38 -11.84
C ASP A 34 -1.26 1.00 -11.35
N CYS A 35 -2.17 0.94 -10.38
CA CYS A 35 -2.82 -0.31 -9.97
C CYS A 35 -3.55 -0.96 -11.15
N LYS A 36 -4.34 -0.18 -11.88
CA LYS A 36 -5.06 -0.65 -13.07
C LYS A 36 -4.10 -1.20 -14.12
N ARG A 37 -3.01 -0.50 -14.38
CA ARG A 37 -2.00 -0.91 -15.37
C ARG A 37 -1.40 -2.29 -15.06
N VAL A 38 -1.00 -2.55 -13.81
CA VAL A 38 -0.43 -3.86 -13.43
C VAL A 38 -1.48 -4.97 -13.41
N LEU A 39 -2.70 -4.67 -13.00
CA LEU A 39 -3.80 -5.65 -12.99
C LEU A 39 -4.26 -6.01 -14.41
N ASP A 40 -4.36 -5.04 -15.32
CA ASP A 40 -4.70 -5.28 -16.71
C ASP A 40 -3.66 -6.19 -17.40
N GLU A 41 -2.36 -5.95 -17.13
CA GLU A 41 -1.29 -6.78 -17.70
C GLU A 41 -1.30 -8.19 -17.10
N ALA A 42 -1.54 -8.33 -15.80
CA ALA A 42 -1.69 -9.65 -15.17
C ALA A 42 -2.89 -10.41 -15.72
N ALA A 43 -4.03 -9.76 -15.87
CA ALA A 43 -5.22 -10.36 -16.46
C ALA A 43 -4.96 -10.84 -17.90
N LYS A 44 -4.29 -10.02 -18.70
CA LYS A 44 -3.89 -10.36 -20.07
C LYS A 44 -2.92 -11.54 -20.10
N ALA A 45 -1.87 -11.53 -19.27
CA ALA A 45 -0.88 -12.59 -19.19
C ALA A 45 -1.50 -13.93 -18.79
N LEU A 46 -2.49 -13.92 -17.88
CA LEU A 46 -3.21 -15.12 -17.44
C LEU A 46 -4.38 -15.52 -18.35
N GLY A 47 -4.81 -14.66 -19.26
CA GLY A 47 -5.99 -14.90 -20.10
C GLY A 47 -7.30 -14.85 -19.33
N VAL A 48 -7.39 -14.06 -18.26
CA VAL A 48 -8.60 -13.84 -17.46
C VAL A 48 -9.19 -12.46 -17.73
N LYS A 49 -10.45 -12.26 -17.34
CA LYS A 49 -11.14 -10.96 -17.47
C LYS A 49 -11.04 -10.19 -16.16
N VAL A 50 -10.89 -8.87 -16.25
CA VAL A 50 -10.93 -7.95 -15.11
C VAL A 50 -12.00 -6.89 -15.33
N GLN A 51 -12.74 -6.54 -14.26
CA GLN A 51 -13.77 -5.51 -14.30
C GLN A 51 -13.62 -4.57 -13.12
N TYR A 52 -13.61 -3.26 -13.39
CA TYR A 52 -13.43 -2.22 -12.39
C TYR A 52 -14.76 -1.57 -12.02
N VAL A 53 -14.90 -1.21 -10.74
CA VAL A 53 -15.91 -0.25 -10.24
C VAL A 53 -15.18 0.83 -9.46
N ASP A 54 -15.30 2.07 -9.92
CA ASP A 54 -14.76 3.24 -9.25
C ASP A 54 -15.74 3.73 -8.16
N GLN A 55 -15.23 3.82 -6.95
CA GLN A 55 -16.03 4.21 -5.77
C GLN A 55 -16.17 5.74 -5.65
N ALA A 56 -15.31 6.50 -6.35
CA ALA A 56 -15.25 7.96 -6.31
C ALA A 56 -15.14 8.53 -4.88
N HIS A 57 -14.47 7.82 -3.97
CA HIS A 57 -14.33 8.17 -2.55
C HIS A 57 -15.67 8.30 -1.78
N VAL A 58 -16.71 7.56 -2.21
CA VAL A 58 -18.05 7.58 -1.60
C VAL A 58 -18.36 6.24 -0.96
N SER A 59 -18.62 6.22 0.36
CA SER A 59 -18.80 4.98 1.14
C SER A 59 -19.96 4.12 0.65
N GLU A 60 -21.08 4.72 0.25
CA GLU A 60 -22.22 4.00 -0.31
C GLU A 60 -21.87 3.29 -1.61
N LYS A 61 -20.96 3.87 -2.42
CA LYS A 61 -20.45 3.22 -3.64
C LYS A 61 -19.49 2.10 -3.33
N VAL A 62 -18.72 2.17 -2.24
CA VAL A 62 -17.87 1.06 -1.77
C VAL A 62 -18.74 -0.16 -1.48
N THR A 63 -19.81 0.00 -0.71
CA THR A 63 -20.73 -1.08 -0.38
C THR A 63 -21.42 -1.63 -1.63
N ALA A 64 -21.97 -0.76 -2.48
CA ALA A 64 -22.68 -1.16 -3.71
C ALA A 64 -21.77 -1.83 -4.75
N SER A 65 -20.48 -1.54 -4.74
CA SER A 65 -19.51 -2.06 -5.74
C SER A 65 -19.42 -3.59 -5.75
N VAL A 66 -19.47 -4.20 -4.57
CA VAL A 66 -19.41 -5.67 -4.46
C VAL A 66 -20.65 -6.31 -5.08
N GLU A 67 -21.84 -5.78 -4.83
CA GLU A 67 -23.09 -6.25 -5.45
C GLU A 67 -23.04 -6.08 -6.97
N GLN A 68 -22.54 -4.96 -7.47
CA GLN A 68 -22.38 -4.70 -8.91
C GLN A 68 -21.45 -5.70 -9.56
N LEU A 69 -20.30 -6.00 -8.94
CA LEU A 69 -19.32 -6.94 -9.47
C LEU A 69 -19.84 -8.39 -9.43
N VAL A 70 -20.57 -8.76 -8.38
CA VAL A 70 -21.26 -10.05 -8.32
C VAL A 70 -22.30 -10.17 -9.45
N ALA A 71 -23.13 -9.14 -9.64
CA ALA A 71 -24.11 -9.10 -10.72
C ALA A 71 -23.48 -9.15 -12.12
N ALA A 72 -22.26 -8.63 -12.26
CA ALA A 72 -21.47 -8.71 -13.50
C ALA A 72 -20.84 -10.08 -13.74
N GLY A 73 -21.01 -11.04 -12.83
CA GLY A 73 -20.53 -12.42 -12.99
C GLY A 73 -19.09 -12.62 -12.55
N CYS A 74 -18.54 -11.76 -11.70
CA CYS A 74 -17.21 -11.97 -11.11
C CYS A 74 -17.24 -13.13 -10.13
N GLN A 75 -16.29 -14.07 -10.24
CA GLN A 75 -16.12 -15.17 -9.30
C GLN A 75 -15.21 -14.81 -8.11
N GLY A 76 -14.51 -13.72 -8.21
CA GLY A 76 -13.69 -13.16 -7.16
C GLY A 76 -13.57 -11.64 -7.28
N ILE A 77 -13.35 -10.98 -6.17
CA ILE A 77 -13.31 -9.53 -6.07
C ILE A 77 -12.15 -9.13 -5.17
N ILE A 78 -11.39 -8.11 -5.59
CA ILE A 78 -10.47 -7.39 -4.71
C ILE A 78 -11.02 -5.99 -4.43
N ILE A 79 -10.90 -5.54 -3.18
CA ILE A 79 -11.50 -4.29 -2.72
C ILE A 79 -10.54 -3.45 -1.89
N CYS A 80 -10.48 -2.15 -2.16
CA CYS A 80 -9.91 -1.16 -1.26
C CYS A 80 -11.05 -0.37 -0.62
N ASN A 81 -11.42 -0.74 0.61
CA ASN A 81 -12.49 -0.08 1.36
C ASN A 81 -12.00 1.19 2.07
N SER A 82 -12.91 2.05 2.48
CA SER A 82 -12.61 3.28 3.22
C SER A 82 -12.65 3.07 4.74
N SER A 83 -13.54 2.20 5.21
CA SER A 83 -13.70 1.87 6.63
C SER A 83 -14.01 0.39 6.84
N ASP A 84 -13.69 -0.12 8.03
CA ASP A 84 -13.96 -1.53 8.37
C ASP A 84 -15.44 -1.88 8.33
N THR A 85 -16.33 -0.92 8.62
CA THR A 85 -17.78 -1.12 8.62
C THR A 85 -18.33 -1.56 7.27
N GLU A 86 -17.75 -1.10 6.17
CA GLU A 86 -18.12 -1.48 4.81
C GLU A 86 -17.86 -2.97 4.54
N MET A 87 -16.88 -3.55 5.22
CA MET A 87 -16.51 -4.94 5.03
C MET A 87 -17.56 -5.93 5.53
N THR A 88 -18.39 -5.54 6.49
CA THR A 88 -19.50 -6.40 6.94
C THR A 88 -20.46 -6.73 5.79
N SER A 89 -20.87 -5.71 5.05
CA SER A 89 -21.75 -5.89 3.88
C SER A 89 -21.03 -6.59 2.73
N ALA A 90 -19.78 -6.20 2.47
CA ALA A 90 -18.98 -6.80 1.40
C ALA A 90 -18.79 -8.32 1.61
N ILE A 91 -18.41 -8.73 2.82
CA ILE A 91 -18.22 -10.15 3.17
C ILE A 91 -19.54 -10.90 3.12
N LYS A 92 -20.63 -10.30 3.62
CA LYS A 92 -21.96 -10.92 3.54
C LYS A 92 -22.37 -11.17 2.09
N THR A 93 -22.21 -10.18 1.23
CA THR A 93 -22.53 -10.32 -0.20
C THR A 93 -21.67 -11.39 -0.88
N ALA A 94 -20.40 -11.44 -0.56
CA ALA A 94 -19.47 -12.46 -1.05
C ALA A 94 -19.89 -13.88 -0.60
N ASN A 95 -20.23 -14.05 0.68
CA ASN A 95 -20.70 -15.32 1.24
C ASN A 95 -22.02 -15.78 0.59
N ASP A 96 -22.99 -14.90 0.48
CA ASP A 96 -24.31 -15.21 -0.07
C ASP A 96 -24.25 -15.62 -1.55
N ASN A 97 -23.22 -15.21 -2.26
CA ASN A 97 -23.03 -15.48 -3.70
C ASN A 97 -21.86 -16.39 -4.03
N GLU A 98 -21.19 -16.95 -3.04
CA GLU A 98 -20.04 -17.84 -3.21
C GLU A 98 -18.91 -17.20 -4.05
N VAL A 99 -18.63 -15.92 -3.80
CA VAL A 99 -17.60 -15.12 -4.49
C VAL A 99 -16.43 -14.88 -3.56
N TYR A 100 -15.22 -15.18 -3.98
CA TYR A 100 -14.02 -14.89 -3.20
C TYR A 100 -13.78 -13.38 -3.09
N LEU A 101 -13.38 -12.93 -1.90
CA LEU A 101 -13.16 -11.52 -1.59
C LEU A 101 -11.82 -11.35 -0.86
N ALA A 102 -10.98 -10.44 -1.35
CA ALA A 102 -9.75 -10.02 -0.67
C ALA A 102 -9.67 -8.50 -0.62
N GLN A 103 -9.02 -7.97 0.43
CA GLN A 103 -8.69 -6.54 0.51
C GLN A 103 -7.31 -6.27 -0.08
N PHE A 104 -7.11 -5.07 -0.59
CA PHE A 104 -5.81 -4.52 -0.94
C PHE A 104 -5.65 -3.11 -0.36
N PHE A 105 -4.44 -2.73 0.02
CA PHE A 105 -4.07 -1.51 0.77
C PHE A 105 -4.76 -1.36 2.13
N ARG A 106 -5.58 -2.30 2.53
CA ARG A 106 -6.37 -2.23 3.77
C ARG A 106 -6.39 -3.59 4.45
N ILE A 107 -6.65 -3.56 5.73
CA ILE A 107 -6.87 -4.72 6.57
C ILE A 107 -7.99 -4.41 7.57
N ILE A 108 -8.79 -5.40 7.95
CA ILE A 108 -9.73 -5.26 9.07
C ILE A 108 -8.93 -5.26 10.37
N SER A 109 -9.00 -4.18 11.12
CA SER A 109 -8.31 -4.07 12.40
C SER A 109 -8.93 -4.97 13.45
N LYS A 110 -8.17 -5.92 13.97
CA LYS A 110 -8.60 -6.78 15.08
C LYS A 110 -8.88 -5.99 16.35
N ASP A 111 -8.10 -4.96 16.60
CA ASP A 111 -8.20 -4.15 17.82
C ASP A 111 -9.31 -3.10 17.72
N ALA A 112 -9.40 -2.40 16.59
CA ALA A 112 -10.40 -1.34 16.38
C ALA A 112 -11.79 -1.91 16.02
N SER A 113 -11.85 -3.04 15.32
CA SER A 113 -13.08 -3.63 14.79
C SER A 113 -13.18 -5.14 15.10
N PRO A 114 -13.12 -5.55 16.38
CA PRO A 114 -13.03 -6.96 16.74
C PRO A 114 -14.24 -7.80 16.30
N SER A 115 -15.43 -7.21 16.23
CA SER A 115 -16.65 -7.90 15.79
C SER A 115 -16.62 -8.19 14.28
N ILE A 116 -16.14 -7.23 13.49
CA ILE A 116 -16.01 -7.37 12.03
C ILE A 116 -14.89 -8.37 11.73
N TYR A 117 -13.79 -8.29 12.46
CA TYR A 117 -12.70 -9.26 12.35
C TYR A 117 -13.18 -10.69 12.59
N LYS A 118 -13.92 -10.94 13.67
CA LYS A 118 -14.51 -12.25 13.96
C LYS A 118 -15.51 -12.71 12.88
N PHE A 119 -16.25 -11.77 12.30
CA PHE A 119 -17.15 -12.09 11.19
C PHE A 119 -16.36 -12.51 9.95
N ALA A 120 -15.29 -11.80 9.63
CA ALA A 120 -14.38 -12.13 8.54
C ALA A 120 -13.73 -13.51 8.73
N GLU A 121 -13.25 -13.84 9.94
CA GLU A 121 -12.66 -15.15 10.26
C GLU A 121 -13.60 -16.33 9.95
N LYS A 122 -14.91 -16.14 10.08
CA LYS A 122 -15.90 -17.21 9.84
C LYS A 122 -16.29 -17.35 8.38
N SER A 123 -15.85 -16.44 7.52
CA SER A 123 -16.20 -16.47 6.11
C SER A 123 -15.37 -17.51 5.36
N PRO A 124 -15.99 -18.41 4.58
CA PRO A 124 -15.25 -19.29 3.69
C PRO A 124 -14.78 -18.58 2.40
N TYR A 125 -15.29 -17.37 2.14
CA TYR A 125 -15.03 -16.62 0.91
C TYR A 125 -14.18 -15.35 1.13
N TYR A 126 -14.11 -14.80 2.34
CA TYR A 126 -13.14 -13.77 2.64
C TYR A 126 -11.76 -14.40 2.86
N ILE A 127 -10.84 -14.15 1.94
CA ILE A 127 -9.56 -14.86 1.89
C ILE A 127 -8.39 -14.09 2.46
N GLY A 128 -8.59 -12.82 2.80
CA GLY A 128 -7.60 -12.02 3.50
C GLY A 128 -7.35 -10.66 2.92
N ALA A 129 -6.17 -10.15 3.24
CA ALA A 129 -5.76 -8.79 2.90
C ALA A 129 -4.30 -8.73 2.51
N VAL A 130 -3.99 -7.79 1.62
CA VAL A 130 -2.62 -7.37 1.32
C VAL A 130 -2.51 -5.90 1.71
N HIS A 131 -1.57 -5.57 2.57
CA HIS A 131 -1.40 -4.21 3.09
C HIS A 131 0.05 -3.92 3.47
N GLU A 132 0.38 -2.64 3.62
CA GLU A 132 1.71 -2.18 4.00
C GLU A 132 1.89 -2.21 5.52
N ASN A 133 3.15 -2.38 5.96
CA ASN A 133 3.55 -2.24 7.35
C ASN A 133 3.93 -0.78 7.63
N GLU A 134 3.00 0.00 8.17
CA GLU A 134 3.22 1.42 8.42
C GLU A 134 4.28 1.71 9.50
N PRO A 135 4.41 0.93 10.59
CA PRO A 135 5.53 1.08 11.50
C PRO A 135 6.90 0.87 10.83
N ASP A 136 7.05 -0.15 9.99
CA ASP A 136 8.29 -0.37 9.22
C ASP A 136 8.57 0.78 8.26
N ASN A 137 7.55 1.28 7.57
CA ASN A 137 7.66 2.45 6.71
C ASN A 137 8.17 3.67 7.48
N GLY A 138 7.58 3.94 8.63
CA GLY A 138 7.99 5.03 9.51
C GLY A 138 9.44 4.89 10.00
N GLU A 139 9.84 3.70 10.40
CA GLU A 139 11.20 3.43 10.85
C GLU A 139 12.22 3.66 9.72
N HIS A 140 11.94 3.20 8.50
CA HIS A 140 12.80 3.45 7.34
C HIS A 140 12.92 4.94 7.01
N LEU A 141 11.80 5.67 7.02
CA LEU A 141 11.82 7.11 6.71
C LEU A 141 12.63 7.91 7.72
N VAL A 142 12.47 7.64 9.01
CA VAL A 142 13.26 8.35 10.02
C VAL A 142 14.74 7.96 9.96
N ASN A 143 15.06 6.72 9.61
CA ASN A 143 16.45 6.28 9.43
C ASN A 143 17.15 7.04 8.29
N ILE A 144 16.46 7.34 7.19
CA ILE A 144 16.99 8.20 6.11
C ILE A 144 17.46 9.55 6.69
N LEU A 145 16.69 10.15 7.59
CA LEU A 145 17.05 11.41 8.22
C LEU A 145 18.20 11.28 9.22
N LEU A 146 18.17 10.24 10.04
CA LEU A 146 19.23 9.97 11.03
C LEU A 146 20.59 9.74 10.34
N ASP A 147 20.60 8.98 9.25
CA ASP A 147 21.79 8.70 8.45
C ASP A 147 22.35 9.97 7.77
N LYS A 148 21.46 10.94 7.46
CA LYS A 148 21.86 12.26 6.95
C LYS A 148 22.38 13.22 8.03
N GLY A 149 22.35 12.82 9.29
CA GLY A 149 22.79 13.64 10.42
C GLY A 149 21.72 14.51 11.03
N CYS A 150 20.44 14.34 10.69
CA CYS A 150 19.35 15.07 11.32
C CYS A 150 19.10 14.56 12.74
N ARG A 151 18.85 15.48 13.68
CA ARG A 151 18.67 15.16 15.10
C ARG A 151 17.46 15.85 15.73
N ASN A 152 16.87 16.85 15.07
CA ASN A 152 15.71 17.60 15.56
C ASN A 152 14.61 17.56 14.50
N ILE A 153 13.72 16.58 14.63
CA ILE A 153 12.79 16.18 13.57
C ILE A 153 11.37 16.63 13.94
N GLY A 154 10.77 17.45 13.09
CA GLY A 154 9.40 17.92 13.22
C GLY A 154 8.40 16.98 12.55
N LEU A 155 7.26 16.75 13.20
CA LEU A 155 6.21 15.86 12.72
C LEU A 155 4.96 16.65 12.32
N ILE A 156 4.41 16.33 11.13
CA ILE A 156 3.16 16.90 10.64
C ILE A 156 2.23 15.75 10.25
N GLY A 157 1.14 15.57 11.02
CA GLY A 157 0.11 14.56 10.74
C GLY A 157 -1.07 15.13 9.95
N TRP A 158 -1.97 14.25 9.50
CA TRP A 158 -3.25 14.64 8.91
C TRP A 158 -4.23 15.10 9.99
N GLU A 159 -4.82 14.15 10.67
CA GLU A 159 -5.73 14.38 11.80
C GLU A 159 -5.34 13.52 12.98
N GLN A 160 -5.67 14.01 14.17
CA GLN A 160 -5.40 13.27 15.39
C GLN A 160 -6.22 11.97 15.38
N GLY A 161 -5.54 10.84 15.60
CA GLY A 161 -6.18 9.53 15.67
C GLY A 161 -6.26 8.78 14.34
N ASP A 162 -5.79 9.36 13.22
CA ASP A 162 -5.70 8.64 11.96
C ASP A 162 -4.81 7.39 12.10
N ALA A 163 -5.36 6.23 11.73
CA ALA A 163 -4.70 4.93 11.97
C ALA A 163 -3.38 4.78 11.19
N THR A 164 -3.34 5.25 9.94
CA THR A 164 -2.14 5.22 9.11
C THR A 164 -1.05 6.12 9.70
N TRP A 165 -1.43 7.33 10.08
CA TRP A 165 -0.52 8.26 10.74
C TRP A 165 0.04 7.68 12.05
N LEU A 166 -0.81 7.10 12.89
CA LEU A 166 -0.39 6.48 14.16
C LEU A 166 0.61 5.35 13.94
N GLY A 167 0.41 4.53 12.91
CA GLY A 167 1.34 3.48 12.52
C GLY A 167 2.71 4.03 12.12
N ARG A 168 2.74 5.03 11.25
CA ARG A 168 3.98 5.71 10.84
C ARG A 168 4.69 6.38 12.00
N TRP A 169 3.95 7.08 12.84
CA TRP A 169 4.51 7.73 14.04
C TRP A 169 5.10 6.72 15.01
N ALA A 170 4.48 5.58 15.21
CA ALA A 170 5.08 4.49 15.98
C ALA A 170 6.43 4.06 15.42
N GLY A 171 6.55 3.98 14.08
CA GLY A 171 7.81 3.71 13.39
C GLY A 171 8.87 4.79 13.60
N TYR A 172 8.50 6.06 13.50
CA TYR A 172 9.44 7.17 13.77
C TYR A 172 9.98 7.09 15.19
N LYS A 173 9.12 6.85 16.18
CA LYS A 173 9.53 6.69 17.58
C LYS A 173 10.48 5.51 17.76
N ALA A 174 10.16 4.36 17.17
CA ALA A 174 10.99 3.16 17.23
C ALA A 174 12.38 3.39 16.62
N GLY A 175 12.47 4.03 15.47
CA GLY A 175 13.74 4.34 14.82
C GLY A 175 14.60 5.29 15.65
N VAL A 176 14.03 6.35 16.19
CA VAL A 176 14.74 7.29 17.09
C VAL A 176 15.18 6.59 18.37
N GLU A 177 14.34 5.76 18.97
CA GLU A 177 14.70 5.01 20.18
C GLU A 177 15.88 4.07 19.93
N LYS A 178 15.88 3.33 18.82
CA LYS A 178 17.00 2.45 18.43
C LYS A 178 18.29 3.24 18.22
N TRP A 179 18.19 4.38 17.51
CA TRP A 179 19.33 5.27 17.29
C TRP A 179 19.92 5.74 18.64
N ASN A 180 19.08 6.27 19.52
CA ASN A 180 19.49 6.85 20.79
C ASN A 180 20.15 5.82 21.73
N LYS A 181 19.69 4.56 21.69
CA LYS A 181 20.31 3.46 22.45
C LYS A 181 21.76 3.18 22.02
N THR A 182 22.04 3.31 20.73
CA THR A 182 23.36 3.02 20.15
C THR A 182 24.25 4.25 20.05
N HIS A 183 23.68 5.46 20.19
CA HIS A 183 24.38 6.74 20.06
C HIS A 183 24.05 7.66 21.26
N PRO A 184 24.48 7.31 22.48
CA PRO A 184 24.10 8.06 23.68
C PRO A 184 24.60 9.51 23.68
N ASP A 185 25.68 9.81 22.96
CA ASP A 185 26.27 11.15 22.85
C ASP A 185 25.80 11.92 21.61
N ASP A 186 24.92 11.31 20.78
CA ASP A 186 24.41 11.89 19.53
C ASP A 186 22.91 11.57 19.36
N GLN A 187 22.11 12.05 20.31
CA GLN A 187 20.69 11.73 20.39
C GLN A 187 19.83 12.55 19.44
N ALA A 188 18.81 11.93 18.89
CA ALA A 188 17.77 12.55 18.09
C ALA A 188 16.48 12.77 18.88
N LYS A 189 15.68 13.73 18.43
CA LYS A 189 14.39 14.09 19.03
C LYS A 189 13.32 14.26 17.97
N LEU A 190 12.11 13.81 18.31
CA LEU A 190 10.89 14.11 17.56
C LEU A 190 10.11 15.20 18.30
N THR A 191 9.50 16.13 17.56
CA THR A 191 8.50 17.02 18.14
C THR A 191 7.19 16.27 18.39
N GLU A 192 6.29 16.83 19.18
CA GLU A 192 4.89 16.47 19.12
C GLU A 192 4.34 16.83 17.73
N PRO A 193 3.42 16.03 17.16
CA PRO A 193 2.86 16.31 15.85
C PRO A 193 2.05 17.60 15.81
N GLN A 194 2.23 18.38 14.74
CA GLN A 194 1.25 19.36 14.30
C GLN A 194 0.30 18.70 13.31
N TYR A 195 -0.98 19.00 13.36
CA TYR A 195 -1.97 18.40 12.49
C TYR A 195 -2.41 19.39 11.41
N ALA A 196 -2.26 18.98 10.16
CA ALA A 196 -2.43 19.83 8.97
C ALA A 196 -3.76 19.62 8.24
N GLY A 197 -4.53 18.59 8.60
CA GLY A 197 -5.59 18.10 7.73
C GLY A 197 -5.01 17.58 6.41
N THR A 198 -5.75 17.73 5.33
CA THR A 198 -5.39 17.25 3.98
C THR A 198 -5.06 18.38 3.01
N SER A 199 -4.70 19.57 3.49
CA SER A 199 -4.46 20.73 2.65
C SER A 199 -3.00 21.19 2.64
N SER A 200 -2.59 21.78 1.53
CA SER A 200 -1.30 22.45 1.38
C SER A 200 -1.16 23.64 2.35
N GLU A 201 -2.22 24.41 2.55
CA GLU A 201 -2.25 25.50 3.53
C GLU A 201 -2.00 25.01 4.95
N GLY A 202 -2.66 23.93 5.36
CA GLY A 202 -2.45 23.29 6.65
C GLY A 202 -1.02 22.80 6.84
N GLY A 203 -0.46 22.17 5.83
CA GLY A 203 0.95 21.72 5.83
C GLY A 203 1.94 22.87 5.94
N SER A 204 1.69 23.95 5.24
CA SER A 204 2.49 25.19 5.32
C SER A 204 2.46 25.82 6.72
N LYS A 205 1.27 26.00 7.29
CA LYS A 205 1.09 26.54 8.66
C LYS A 205 1.77 25.67 9.71
N ALA A 206 1.62 24.35 9.61
CA ALA A 206 2.26 23.41 10.53
C ALA A 206 3.79 23.49 10.47
N ALA A 207 4.36 23.53 9.27
CA ALA A 207 5.81 23.68 9.09
C ALA A 207 6.33 25.00 9.63
N GLU A 208 5.65 26.12 9.37
CA GLU A 208 6.00 27.43 9.90
C GLU A 208 5.98 27.44 11.45
N ALA A 209 4.95 26.85 12.07
CA ALA A 209 4.85 26.74 13.52
C ALA A 209 5.99 25.90 14.12
N LEU A 210 6.33 24.78 13.48
CA LEU A 210 7.44 23.93 13.94
C LEU A 210 8.79 24.63 13.81
N MET A 211 9.05 25.33 12.71
CA MET A 211 10.28 26.12 12.52
C MET A 211 10.40 27.26 13.55
N ALA A 212 9.30 27.95 13.84
CA ALA A 212 9.29 29.02 14.84
C ALA A 212 9.52 28.52 16.26
N ALA A 213 8.90 27.40 16.62
CA ALA A 213 9.01 26.82 17.97
C ALA A 213 10.32 26.06 18.22
N ASN A 214 11.00 25.62 17.16
CA ASN A 214 12.19 24.78 17.23
C ASN A 214 13.33 25.37 16.38
N PRO A 215 14.12 26.30 16.91
CA PRO A 215 15.20 26.94 16.16
C PRO A 215 16.29 25.99 15.63
N LYS A 216 16.41 24.81 16.25
CA LYS A 216 17.36 23.76 15.85
C LYS A 216 16.76 22.71 14.92
N LEU A 217 15.52 22.90 14.46
CA LEU A 217 14.86 21.98 13.55
C LEU A 217 15.71 21.75 12.29
N ASP A 218 16.02 20.50 11.99
CA ASP A 218 16.86 20.11 10.86
C ASP A 218 16.16 19.10 9.93
N ALA A 219 14.95 18.64 10.30
CA ALA A 219 14.15 17.77 9.45
C ALA A 219 12.65 17.93 9.71
N LEU A 220 11.85 17.56 8.70
CA LEU A 220 10.39 17.44 8.76
C LEU A 220 9.94 16.11 8.17
N ILE A 221 8.95 15.50 8.80
CA ILE A 221 8.21 14.36 8.27
C ILE A 221 6.73 14.74 8.18
N PRO A 222 6.30 15.36 7.08
CA PRO A 222 4.88 15.55 6.81
C PRO A 222 4.21 14.23 6.44
N ALA A 223 2.96 14.04 6.85
CA ALA A 223 2.14 12.96 6.36
C ALA A 223 1.99 13.07 4.82
N GLY A 224 2.14 11.95 4.14
CA GLY A 224 1.93 11.82 2.70
C GLY A 224 0.47 11.57 2.34
N GLY A 225 0.23 11.04 1.15
CA GLY A 225 -1.09 10.73 0.63
C GLY A 225 -1.70 11.89 -0.15
N GLY A 226 -1.52 11.89 -1.46
CA GLY A 226 -1.98 12.95 -2.35
C GLY A 226 -1.09 14.19 -2.42
N GLY A 227 -0.11 14.32 -1.55
CA GLY A 227 0.95 15.32 -1.62
C GLY A 227 0.65 16.68 -0.99
N ASP A 228 -0.60 16.99 -0.66
CA ASP A 228 -0.99 18.37 -0.29
C ASP A 228 -0.34 18.91 1.01
N PRO A 229 -0.38 18.23 2.16
CA PRO A 229 0.35 18.71 3.34
C PRO A 229 1.86 18.74 3.11
N LEU A 230 2.41 17.76 2.40
CA LEU A 230 3.81 17.69 2.06
C LEU A 230 4.23 18.87 1.18
N GLN A 231 3.48 19.20 0.14
CA GLN A 231 3.79 20.32 -0.75
C GLN A 231 3.78 21.66 0.01
N GLY A 232 2.80 21.85 0.90
CA GLY A 232 2.74 23.03 1.74
C GLY A 232 3.93 23.16 2.70
N ALA A 233 4.34 22.06 3.30
CA ALA A 233 5.52 22.01 4.18
C ALA A 233 6.82 22.34 3.40
N ILE A 234 7.00 21.76 2.23
CA ILE A 234 8.15 22.07 1.35
C ILE A 234 8.16 23.54 0.99
N ALA A 235 7.02 24.12 0.59
CA ALA A 235 6.92 25.53 0.25
C ALA A 235 7.26 26.46 1.43
N ALA A 236 6.85 26.10 2.65
CA ALA A 236 7.20 26.85 3.86
C ALA A 236 8.71 26.83 4.16
N VAL A 237 9.35 25.66 4.00
CA VAL A 237 10.81 25.51 4.14
C VAL A 237 11.54 26.37 3.10
N GLU A 238 11.06 26.38 1.85
CA GLU A 238 11.62 27.19 0.77
C GLU A 238 11.49 28.69 1.05
N ARG A 239 10.32 29.17 1.44
CA ARG A 239 10.10 30.57 1.82
C ARG A 239 10.98 31.02 2.99
N ALA A 240 11.29 30.12 3.91
CA ALA A 240 12.20 30.38 5.02
C ALA A 240 13.69 30.38 4.61
N GLY A 241 14.01 30.08 3.36
CA GLY A 241 15.38 29.99 2.88
C GLY A 241 16.14 28.79 3.44
N LYS A 242 15.43 27.72 3.81
CA LYS A 242 16.01 26.55 4.52
C LYS A 242 16.01 25.27 3.65
N THR A 243 15.75 25.36 2.36
CA THR A 243 15.89 24.25 1.41
C THR A 243 17.30 23.64 1.50
N GLY A 244 17.39 22.32 1.69
CA GLY A 244 18.65 21.61 1.91
C GLY A 244 19.21 21.71 3.34
N LYS A 245 18.72 22.64 4.15
CA LYS A 245 19.08 22.75 5.59
C LYS A 245 18.10 22.02 6.50
N ILE A 246 16.82 21.99 6.11
CA ILE A 246 15.78 21.16 6.72
C ILE A 246 15.50 20.04 5.72
N ALA A 247 15.88 18.81 6.07
CA ALA A 247 15.62 17.62 5.27
C ALA A 247 14.15 17.22 5.39
N VAL A 248 13.51 16.87 4.29
CA VAL A 248 12.10 16.47 4.26
C VAL A 248 11.98 15.06 3.71
N VAL A 249 11.31 14.18 4.44
CA VAL A 249 10.91 12.84 3.99
C VAL A 249 9.40 12.66 4.15
N SER A 250 8.81 11.80 3.34
CA SER A 250 7.38 11.51 3.42
C SER A 250 7.04 10.20 2.69
N THR A 251 5.76 9.88 2.61
CA THR A 251 5.22 8.76 1.84
C THR A 251 4.43 9.26 0.63
N ASP A 252 4.28 8.43 -0.39
CA ASP A 252 3.68 8.68 -1.69
C ASP A 252 4.51 9.61 -2.57
N PHE A 253 5.14 9.03 -3.56
CA PHE A 253 6.09 9.73 -4.43
C PHE A 253 5.48 10.95 -5.12
N LEU A 254 6.14 12.08 -4.95
CA LEU A 254 5.83 13.28 -5.72
C LEU A 254 6.20 13.06 -7.20
N PRO A 255 5.41 13.60 -8.14
CA PRO A 255 5.71 13.47 -9.57
C PRO A 255 7.08 14.04 -9.97
N ASP A 256 7.56 15.05 -9.25
CA ASP A 256 8.83 15.74 -9.47
C ASP A 256 9.92 15.34 -8.44
N LEU A 257 9.78 14.18 -7.80
CA LEU A 257 10.70 13.72 -6.76
C LEU A 257 12.16 13.72 -7.22
N GLY A 258 12.44 13.31 -8.46
CA GLY A 258 13.79 13.30 -8.99
C GLY A 258 14.47 14.68 -8.95
N GLU A 259 13.74 15.73 -9.32
CA GLU A 259 14.25 17.10 -9.25
C GLU A 259 14.38 17.60 -7.80
N ARG A 260 13.45 17.22 -6.93
CA ARG A 260 13.48 17.60 -5.52
C ARG A 260 14.62 16.95 -4.74
N LEU A 261 15.01 15.74 -5.10
CA LEU A 261 16.20 15.10 -4.55
C LEU A 261 17.48 15.82 -4.98
N LYS A 262 17.54 16.31 -6.22
CA LYS A 262 18.69 17.07 -6.73
C LYS A 262 18.81 18.46 -6.10
N ASN A 263 17.70 19.15 -5.91
CA ASN A 263 17.71 20.52 -5.34
C ASN A 263 17.67 20.54 -3.80
N GLY A 264 17.52 19.38 -3.15
CA GLY A 264 17.52 19.24 -1.69
C GLY A 264 16.18 19.57 -1.01
N SER A 265 15.10 19.83 -1.77
CA SER A 265 13.77 20.05 -1.16
C SER A 265 13.12 18.77 -0.65
N MET A 266 13.56 17.60 -1.12
CA MET A 266 13.27 16.29 -0.55
C MET A 266 14.56 15.54 -0.26
N ALA A 267 14.59 14.82 0.85
CA ALA A 267 15.68 13.93 1.25
C ALA A 267 15.37 12.45 0.94
N GLY A 268 14.12 12.10 0.82
CA GLY A 268 13.65 10.77 0.48
C GLY A 268 12.15 10.63 0.61
N GLN A 269 11.62 9.62 -0.03
CA GLN A 269 10.22 9.21 0.08
C GLN A 269 10.08 7.68 0.01
N SER A 270 9.02 7.19 0.63
CA SER A 270 8.49 5.86 0.37
C SER A 270 7.27 5.96 -0.56
N GLY A 271 6.99 4.90 -1.29
CA GLY A 271 5.86 4.87 -2.23
C GLY A 271 5.99 3.74 -3.23
N GLY A 272 5.39 3.89 -4.41
CA GLY A 272 5.53 2.95 -5.51
C GLY A 272 4.93 1.56 -5.25
N HIS A 273 4.05 1.45 -4.26
CA HIS A 273 3.44 0.19 -3.80
C HIS A 273 2.22 -0.26 -4.62
N TYR A 274 2.07 0.23 -5.84
CA TYR A 274 0.93 -0.07 -6.71
C TYR A 274 0.80 -1.55 -7.12
N CYS A 275 1.81 -2.37 -6.83
CA CYS A 275 1.73 -3.82 -7.03
C CYS A 275 1.08 -4.58 -5.86
N ASP A 276 0.70 -3.92 -4.77
CA ASP A 276 -0.07 -4.53 -3.67
C ASP A 276 -1.33 -5.25 -4.20
N PRO A 277 -2.22 -4.61 -4.98
CA PRO A 277 -3.41 -5.27 -5.51
C PRO A 277 -3.09 -6.45 -6.45
N LEU A 278 -1.91 -6.51 -7.04
CA LEU A 278 -1.49 -7.67 -7.84
C LEU A 278 -1.42 -8.93 -6.97
N ILE A 279 -0.90 -8.83 -5.76
CA ILE A 279 -0.83 -9.96 -4.83
C ILE A 279 -2.23 -10.41 -4.40
N ALA A 280 -3.12 -9.47 -4.07
CA ALA A 280 -4.52 -9.78 -3.79
C ALA A 280 -5.22 -10.44 -4.98
N PHE A 281 -4.98 -9.97 -6.20
CA PHE A 281 -5.48 -10.55 -7.44
C PHE A 281 -5.01 -12.00 -7.62
N MET A 282 -3.71 -12.27 -7.39
CA MET A 282 -3.15 -13.64 -7.49
C MET A 282 -3.75 -14.56 -6.43
N THR A 283 -4.02 -14.06 -5.22
CA THR A 283 -4.66 -14.83 -4.16
C THR A 283 -6.09 -15.22 -4.56
N VAL A 284 -6.87 -14.27 -5.06
CA VAL A 284 -8.25 -14.49 -5.54
C VAL A 284 -8.25 -15.44 -6.74
N TYR A 285 -7.35 -15.24 -7.71
CA TYR A 285 -7.22 -16.13 -8.86
C TYR A 285 -6.98 -17.57 -8.43
N ASN A 286 -6.06 -17.81 -7.51
CA ASN A 286 -5.75 -19.16 -7.03
C ASN A 286 -6.88 -19.76 -6.18
N ALA A 287 -7.64 -18.96 -5.46
CA ALA A 287 -8.85 -19.42 -4.77
C ALA A 287 -9.90 -19.89 -5.78
N ILE A 288 -10.16 -19.14 -6.83
CA ILE A 288 -11.07 -19.53 -7.92
C ILE A 288 -10.62 -20.83 -8.60
N LYS A 289 -9.33 -20.98 -8.86
CA LYS A 289 -8.74 -22.20 -9.46
C LYS A 289 -8.77 -23.40 -8.51
N GLY A 290 -9.10 -23.21 -7.23
CA GLY A 290 -9.07 -24.25 -6.20
C GLY A 290 -7.66 -24.64 -5.72
N ASN A 291 -6.65 -23.81 -6.01
CA ASN A 291 -5.28 -24.03 -5.56
C ASN A 291 -5.09 -23.61 -4.09
N TYR A 292 -5.78 -22.54 -3.66
CA TYR A 292 -5.81 -22.07 -2.29
C TYR A 292 -7.19 -22.38 -1.69
N LYS A 293 -7.23 -22.98 -0.51
CA LYS A 293 -8.45 -23.51 0.12
C LYS A 293 -8.44 -23.27 1.62
N ASP A 294 -9.59 -23.51 2.24
CA ASP A 294 -9.76 -23.56 3.69
C ASP A 294 -9.46 -22.23 4.39
N PHE A 295 -10.05 -21.15 3.92
CA PHE A 295 -9.89 -19.82 4.50
C PHE A 295 -10.74 -19.60 5.77
N GLU A 296 -11.81 -20.38 5.98
CA GLU A 296 -12.63 -20.25 7.18
C GLU A 296 -11.80 -20.42 8.46
N GLY A 297 -11.83 -19.42 9.31
CA GLY A 297 -11.06 -19.36 10.56
C GLY A 297 -9.58 -19.00 10.42
N LYS A 298 -9.08 -18.78 9.19
CA LYS A 298 -7.66 -18.56 8.92
C LYS A 298 -7.38 -17.77 7.63
N PHE A 299 -8.10 -16.70 7.40
CA PHE A 299 -7.80 -15.84 6.26
C PHE A 299 -6.37 -15.27 6.34
N GLU A 300 -5.81 -14.93 5.19
CA GLU A 300 -4.39 -14.55 5.09
C GLU A 300 -4.20 -13.04 5.22
N ASP A 301 -3.17 -12.68 5.98
CA ASP A 301 -2.68 -11.32 6.09
C ASP A 301 -1.30 -11.25 5.45
N ILE A 302 -1.21 -10.58 4.29
CA ILE A 302 0.03 -10.48 3.52
C ILE A 302 0.56 -9.06 3.62
N THR A 303 1.76 -8.92 4.16
CA THR A 303 2.45 -7.63 4.23
C THR A 303 3.17 -7.35 2.92
N PHE A 304 2.96 -6.14 2.37
CA PHE A 304 3.56 -5.67 1.13
C PHE A 304 4.55 -4.52 1.42
N PRO A 305 5.73 -4.48 0.79
CA PRO A 305 6.73 -3.46 1.06
C PRO A 305 6.44 -2.15 0.31
N TYR A 306 6.83 -1.03 0.91
CA TYR A 306 7.05 0.21 0.18
C TYR A 306 8.37 0.15 -0.58
N LEU A 307 8.46 0.90 -1.67
CA LEU A 307 9.74 1.27 -2.27
C LEU A 307 10.28 2.52 -1.56
N PHE A 308 11.60 2.62 -1.45
CA PHE A 308 12.29 3.76 -0.84
C PHE A 308 13.21 4.41 -1.86
N VAL A 309 13.07 5.72 -2.01
CA VAL A 309 13.86 6.56 -2.90
C VAL A 309 14.46 7.69 -2.09
N ALA A 310 15.77 7.67 -1.87
CA ALA A 310 16.51 8.63 -1.06
C ALA A 310 17.71 9.26 -1.79
N SER A 311 17.84 8.98 -3.09
CA SER A 311 18.88 9.56 -3.94
C SER A 311 18.40 9.69 -5.37
N PRO A 312 19.04 10.56 -6.20
CA PRO A 312 18.74 10.62 -7.63
C PRO A 312 18.94 9.27 -8.34
N ASP A 313 19.90 8.46 -7.94
CA ASP A 313 20.14 7.14 -8.52
C ASP A 313 19.00 6.17 -8.19
N ASP A 314 18.48 6.16 -6.95
CA ASP A 314 17.29 5.39 -6.58
C ASP A 314 16.10 5.79 -7.45
N TYR A 315 15.91 7.10 -7.65
CA TYR A 315 14.81 7.59 -8.47
C TYR A 315 14.94 7.13 -9.93
N GLN A 316 16.14 7.12 -10.50
CA GLN A 316 16.38 6.60 -11.85
C GLN A 316 16.00 5.12 -11.95
N GLY A 317 16.34 4.33 -10.96
CA GLY A 317 15.95 2.92 -10.88
C GLY A 317 14.43 2.75 -10.79
N TYR A 318 13.78 3.52 -9.92
CA TYR A 318 12.32 3.55 -9.81
C TYR A 318 11.66 3.95 -11.15
N GLU A 319 12.10 5.04 -11.76
CA GLU A 319 11.57 5.51 -13.04
C GLU A 319 11.71 4.45 -14.13
N LYS A 320 12.89 3.83 -14.23
CA LYS A 320 13.17 2.83 -15.25
C LYS A 320 12.31 1.59 -15.11
N TYR A 321 12.21 1.01 -13.90
CA TYR A 321 11.64 -0.31 -13.69
C TYR A 321 10.18 -0.31 -13.22
N PHE A 322 9.66 0.83 -12.74
CA PHE A 322 8.30 0.93 -12.20
C PHE A 322 7.42 1.98 -12.91
N VAL A 323 8.01 2.97 -13.57
CA VAL A 323 7.27 4.03 -14.29
C VAL A 323 7.27 3.76 -15.79
N LYS A 324 8.45 3.63 -16.40
CA LYS A 324 8.60 3.42 -17.86
C LYS A 324 8.21 2.02 -18.31
N GLN A 325 8.19 1.08 -17.40
CA GLN A 325 7.72 -0.30 -17.61
C GLN A 325 7.05 -0.81 -16.34
N LEU A 326 6.47 -1.99 -16.38
CA LEU A 326 6.08 -2.74 -15.18
C LEU A 326 7.30 -3.49 -14.62
N PRO A 327 7.35 -3.72 -13.28
CA PRO A 327 8.47 -4.44 -12.66
C PRO A 327 8.43 -5.96 -12.90
N PHE A 328 7.54 -6.44 -13.75
CA PHE A 328 7.37 -7.85 -14.11
C PHE A 328 7.20 -8.01 -15.61
N THR A 329 7.77 -9.08 -16.17
CA THR A 329 7.43 -9.58 -17.52
C THR A 329 6.12 -10.38 -17.47
N ASP A 330 5.49 -10.62 -18.63
CA ASP A 330 4.31 -11.47 -18.73
C ASP A 330 4.58 -12.89 -18.19
N GLN A 331 5.76 -13.44 -18.47
CA GLN A 331 6.16 -14.76 -17.96
C GLN A 331 6.31 -14.76 -16.44
N GLU A 332 6.89 -13.71 -15.85
CA GLU A 332 7.00 -13.55 -14.39
C GLU A 332 5.62 -13.44 -13.72
N LEU A 333 4.65 -12.78 -14.36
CA LEU A 333 3.26 -12.75 -13.88
C LEU A 333 2.60 -14.13 -13.92
N VAL A 334 2.83 -14.90 -14.98
CA VAL A 334 2.36 -16.29 -15.09
C VAL A 334 3.03 -17.16 -14.02
N ASP A 335 4.35 -17.04 -13.83
CA ASP A 335 5.10 -17.79 -12.82
C ASP A 335 4.60 -17.46 -11.41
N MET A 336 4.31 -16.19 -11.13
CA MET A 336 3.73 -15.75 -9.84
C MET A 336 2.37 -16.41 -9.58
N SER A 337 1.52 -16.57 -10.60
CA SER A 337 0.21 -17.23 -10.47
C SER A 337 0.29 -18.72 -10.14
N ASN A 338 1.44 -19.33 -10.33
CA ASN A 338 1.69 -20.76 -10.06
C ASN A 338 2.37 -21.00 -8.70
N LEU A 339 2.68 -19.97 -7.94
CA LEU A 339 3.27 -20.10 -6.61
C LEU A 339 2.27 -20.67 -5.60
N SER A 340 2.77 -21.41 -4.61
CA SER A 340 1.99 -21.70 -3.40
C SER A 340 1.67 -20.38 -2.67
N LEU A 341 0.70 -20.42 -1.76
CA LEU A 341 0.38 -19.24 -0.95
C LEU A 341 1.59 -18.71 -0.18
N GLU A 342 2.38 -19.60 0.44
CA GLU A 342 3.63 -19.21 1.11
C GLU A 342 4.66 -18.65 0.14
N GLY A 343 4.78 -19.24 -1.05
CA GLY A 343 5.64 -18.71 -2.12
C GLY A 343 5.20 -17.34 -2.61
N LEU A 344 3.90 -17.07 -2.69
CA LEU A 344 3.35 -15.76 -3.04
C LEU A 344 3.63 -14.72 -1.96
N LYS A 345 3.47 -15.07 -0.69
CA LYS A 345 3.84 -14.20 0.45
C LYS A 345 5.32 -13.83 0.41
N GLU A 346 6.18 -14.82 0.18
CA GLU A 346 7.62 -14.59 0.06
C GLU A 346 7.96 -13.68 -1.13
N ALA A 347 7.34 -13.93 -2.29
CA ALA A 347 7.54 -13.11 -3.49
C ALA A 347 7.11 -11.66 -3.24
N ALA A 348 6.00 -11.42 -2.53
CA ALA A 348 5.54 -10.08 -2.18
C ALA A 348 6.59 -9.29 -1.39
N THR A 349 7.27 -9.92 -0.43
CA THR A 349 8.29 -9.24 0.41
C THR A 349 9.56 -8.85 -0.35
N LYS A 350 9.81 -9.42 -1.52
CA LYS A 350 11.02 -9.20 -2.32
C LYS A 350 10.88 -8.09 -3.36
N ILE A 351 9.69 -7.53 -3.52
CA ILE A 351 9.46 -6.48 -4.52
C ILE A 351 10.21 -5.21 -4.09
N SER A 352 11.23 -4.84 -4.87
CA SER A 352 12.10 -3.70 -4.62
C SER A 352 12.69 -3.18 -5.94
N ILE A 353 13.26 -1.99 -5.91
CA ILE A 353 13.97 -1.42 -7.06
C ILE A 353 15.19 -2.29 -7.39
N GLU A 354 15.92 -2.75 -6.37
CA GLU A 354 17.10 -3.59 -6.50
C GLU A 354 16.76 -4.95 -7.11
N ASP A 355 15.66 -5.57 -6.69
CA ASP A 355 15.18 -6.84 -7.26
C ASP A 355 14.84 -6.68 -8.75
N ALA A 356 14.08 -5.65 -9.10
CA ALA A 356 13.74 -5.36 -10.49
C ALA A 356 15.01 -5.12 -11.33
N ALA A 357 15.96 -4.33 -10.83
CA ALA A 357 17.23 -4.09 -11.49
C ALA A 357 18.04 -5.39 -11.71
N ALA A 358 18.06 -6.28 -10.71
CA ALA A 358 18.77 -7.57 -10.82
C ALA A 358 18.12 -8.51 -11.85
N ARG A 359 16.79 -8.50 -11.97
CA ARG A 359 16.05 -9.35 -12.92
C ARG A 359 16.14 -8.84 -14.37
N PHE A 360 16.04 -7.53 -14.58
CA PHE A 360 16.07 -6.90 -15.91
C PHE A 360 17.48 -6.54 -16.40
N GLY A 361 18.46 -6.50 -15.53
CA GLY A 361 19.86 -6.15 -15.85
C GLY A 361 20.73 -7.33 -16.32
N LYS A 362 20.13 -8.51 -16.54
CA LYS A 362 20.82 -9.72 -17.00
C LYS A 362 20.87 -9.83 -18.52
#